data_734153741615d424e72b64dd5932ad19
#
_entry.id   734153741615d424e72b64dd5932ad19
#
_cell.length_a   1.000
_cell.length_b   1.000
_cell.length_c   1.000
_cell.angle_alpha   90.00
_cell.angle_beta   90.00
_cell.angle_gamma   90.00
#
_symmetry.space_group_name_H-M   'P 1'
#
loop_
_entity.id
_entity.type
_entity.pdbx_description
1 polymer ?
#
loop_
_entity_poly.entity_id
_entity_poly.type
_entity_poly.pdbx_seq_one_letter_code
_entity_poly.pdbx_strand_id
1 'polypeptide(L)'
;MGTPLPPRPSEPGAGQHGSAMTANSAPAVPGQGSEVDPLTVFDPAKWEPDLRSMTRIVLRPIGSPMPLGFFTVAIDSVLFSALQWGLLPATDRRAAALIVFPAFVVQTIVGIFAFLGRDSIAATLMMSFATTWLIDALIFYVNPAGAADALGIFFIVFAVFASFMLASALPKRALAAVVAVAVPRFLIAGIAEVTGNAGIAKASAVLGFVLAAVAMYTAFALLMEDSRGREVLPIGRLGMARQATHGTLAMQLRDIERQAGVRRTL
;
A
#
# COMPACT_ATOMS: atom_id res chain seq x y z
N MET A 1 -29.05 28.04 34.27
CA MET A 1 -30.08 27.20 33.64
C MET A 1 -29.45 25.84 33.39
N GLY A 2 -29.76 24.90 34.27
CA GLY A 2 -29.14 23.56 34.25
C GLY A 2 -29.99 22.60 33.40
N THR A 3 -29.36 21.86 32.55
CA THR A 3 -29.94 20.73 31.81
C THR A 3 -30.09 19.52 32.73
N PRO A 4 -31.23 18.80 32.72
CA PRO A 4 -31.44 17.65 33.60
C PRO A 4 -30.79 16.38 33.04
N LEU A 5 -30.26 15.56 33.97
CA LEU A 5 -29.68 14.23 33.76
C LEU A 5 -30.73 13.19 33.34
N PRO A 6 -30.41 12.18 32.54
CA PRO A 6 -31.31 11.09 32.21
C PRO A 6 -31.48 10.09 33.36
N PRO A 7 -32.63 9.37 33.44
CA PRO A 7 -32.96 8.48 34.55
C PRO A 7 -32.16 7.16 34.53
N ARG A 8 -31.91 6.62 35.72
CA ARG A 8 -31.23 5.32 35.94
C ARG A 8 -32.14 4.13 35.54
N PRO A 9 -31.56 3.04 35.07
CA PRO A 9 -32.29 1.81 34.85
C PRO A 9 -32.65 1.14 36.19
N SER A 10 -33.88 0.60 36.27
CA SER A 10 -34.46 -0.14 37.39
C SER A 10 -33.86 -1.54 37.55
N GLU A 11 -33.61 -1.90 38.81
CA GLU A 11 -33.19 -3.24 39.25
C GLU A 11 -34.28 -4.28 39.03
N PRO A 12 -33.94 -5.55 38.70
CA PRO A 12 -34.94 -6.66 38.69
C PRO A 12 -35.09 -7.26 40.11
N GLY A 13 -36.32 -7.34 40.49
CA GLY A 13 -36.75 -7.83 41.80
C GLY A 13 -36.54 -9.34 42.03
N ALA A 14 -36.37 -9.61 43.31
CA ALA A 14 -36.27 -10.95 43.90
C ALA A 14 -37.66 -11.60 44.11
N GLY A 15 -37.72 -12.92 44.03
CA GLY A 15 -38.79 -13.78 44.51
C GLY A 15 -38.98 -14.94 43.51
N GLN A 16 -39.08 -16.19 43.86
CA GLN A 16 -39.57 -16.87 45.05
C GLN A 16 -39.08 -18.33 45.04
N HIS A 17 -38.97 -18.87 46.23
CA HIS A 17 -38.72 -20.28 46.57
C HIS A 17 -39.80 -21.24 46.02
N GLY A 18 -39.35 -22.40 45.57
CA GLY A 18 -40.20 -23.57 45.33
C GLY A 18 -39.41 -24.85 45.53
N SER A 19 -39.52 -25.41 46.71
CA SER A 19 -38.97 -26.69 47.15
C SER A 19 -39.73 -27.87 46.49
N ALA A 20 -39.02 -28.81 45.90
CA ALA A 20 -39.52 -30.17 45.74
C ALA A 20 -38.36 -31.17 45.81
N MET A 21 -38.35 -31.88 46.90
CA MET A 21 -37.56 -33.07 47.20
C MET A 21 -38.18 -34.27 46.48
N THR A 22 -37.48 -35.05 45.68
CA THR A 22 -37.72 -36.49 45.50
C THR A 22 -36.52 -37.24 44.94
N ALA A 23 -36.18 -38.30 45.65
CA ALA A 23 -35.69 -39.61 45.20
C ALA A 23 -34.24 -39.77 44.73
N ASN A 24 -33.53 -40.27 45.65
CA ASN A 24 -32.43 -41.21 45.68
C ASN A 24 -32.42 -42.20 44.50
N SER A 25 -31.42 -42.19 43.67
CA SER A 25 -31.03 -43.32 42.82
C SER A 25 -29.51 -43.51 42.87
N ALA A 26 -29.15 -44.76 43.06
CA ALA A 26 -27.82 -45.27 43.34
C ALA A 26 -26.73 -44.89 42.32
N PRO A 27 -25.45 -44.91 42.68
CA PRO A 27 -24.34 -44.59 41.76
C PRO A 27 -24.17 -45.70 40.72
N ALA A 28 -24.21 -45.30 39.45
CA ALA A 28 -23.84 -46.17 38.34
C ALA A 28 -22.32 -46.36 38.32
N VAL A 29 -21.90 -47.59 38.19
CA VAL A 29 -20.51 -48.06 38.06
C VAL A 29 -19.89 -47.45 36.79
N PRO A 30 -18.70 -46.85 36.85
CA PRO A 30 -17.97 -46.42 35.66
C PRO A 30 -17.27 -47.62 35.05
N GLY A 31 -17.74 -48.09 33.94
CA GLY A 31 -17.12 -49.18 33.25
C GLY A 31 -17.63 -49.35 31.85
N GLN A 32 -17.12 -48.57 30.94
CA GLN A 32 -16.70 -48.95 29.57
C GLN A 32 -16.16 -47.71 28.89
N GLY A 33 -14.82 -47.66 28.77
CA GLY A 33 -14.16 -46.63 28.03
C GLY A 33 -14.61 -46.64 26.58
N SER A 34 -15.30 -45.57 26.17
CA SER A 34 -15.31 -45.22 24.77
C SER A 34 -13.91 -44.81 24.44
N GLU A 35 -13.23 -45.61 23.66
CA GLU A 35 -11.94 -45.29 23.03
C GLU A 35 -12.15 -43.99 22.24
N VAL A 36 -11.79 -42.85 22.84
CA VAL A 36 -11.85 -41.55 22.19
C VAL A 36 -10.76 -41.61 21.14
N ASP A 37 -11.17 -41.76 19.88
CA ASP A 37 -10.27 -41.67 18.74
C ASP A 37 -9.49 -40.37 18.86
N PRO A 38 -8.16 -40.41 19.02
CA PRO A 38 -7.32 -39.22 19.16
C PRO A 38 -7.44 -38.25 17.98
N LEU A 39 -7.98 -38.71 16.85
CA LEU A 39 -8.20 -37.90 15.65
C LEU A 39 -9.54 -37.14 15.66
N THR A 40 -10.47 -37.48 16.57
CA THR A 40 -11.75 -36.77 16.71
C THR A 40 -11.70 -35.61 17.71
N VAL A 41 -10.57 -35.45 18.42
CA VAL A 41 -10.41 -34.37 19.42
C VAL A 41 -10.13 -33.02 18.78
N PHE A 42 -9.75 -32.96 17.51
CA PHE A 42 -9.46 -31.74 16.83
C PHE A 42 -10.60 -31.37 15.86
N ASP A 43 -11.64 -30.71 16.36
CA ASP A 43 -12.65 -30.05 15.54
C ASP A 43 -12.20 -28.60 15.28
N PRO A 44 -11.67 -28.29 14.08
CA PRO A 44 -11.17 -26.95 13.77
C PRO A 44 -12.26 -25.88 13.91
N ALA A 45 -13.54 -26.25 13.70
CA ALA A 45 -14.67 -25.34 13.80
C ALA A 45 -14.98 -24.91 15.24
N LYS A 46 -14.66 -25.75 16.22
CA LYS A 46 -14.83 -25.43 17.65
C LYS A 46 -13.70 -24.57 18.21
N TRP A 47 -12.51 -24.63 17.60
CA TRP A 47 -11.33 -23.88 18.05
C TRP A 47 -11.24 -22.46 17.45
N GLU A 48 -11.84 -22.23 16.30
CA GLU A 48 -11.81 -20.91 15.66
C GLU A 48 -12.34 -19.75 16.55
N PRO A 49 -13.47 -19.90 17.26
CA PRO A 49 -13.95 -18.83 18.15
C PRO A 49 -13.00 -18.56 19.33
N ASP A 50 -12.37 -19.61 19.84
CA ASP A 50 -11.54 -19.53 21.04
C ASP A 50 -10.17 -18.90 20.76
N LEU A 51 -9.54 -19.24 19.64
CA LEU A 51 -8.30 -18.59 19.19
C LEU A 51 -8.52 -17.11 18.89
N ARG A 52 -9.68 -16.73 18.35
CA ARG A 52 -10.02 -15.32 18.10
C ARG A 52 -10.24 -14.52 19.40
N SER A 53 -10.79 -15.16 20.44
CA SER A 53 -10.97 -14.54 21.75
C SER A 53 -9.64 -14.37 22.49
N MET A 54 -8.68 -15.24 22.25
CA MET A 54 -7.35 -15.24 22.86
C MET A 54 -6.34 -14.34 22.10
N THR A 55 -6.61 -14.02 20.83
CA THR A 55 -5.71 -13.21 20.01
C THR A 55 -6.08 -11.74 20.09
N ARG A 56 -5.40 -10.99 20.93
CA ARG A 56 -5.51 -9.52 20.96
C ARG A 56 -4.73 -8.94 19.79
N ILE A 57 -5.40 -8.66 18.68
CA ILE A 57 -4.80 -7.98 17.54
C ILE A 57 -4.63 -6.50 17.93
N VAL A 58 -3.41 -6.10 18.26
CA VAL A 58 -3.08 -4.69 18.46
C VAL A 58 -2.82 -4.10 17.08
N LEU A 59 -3.85 -3.51 16.49
CA LEU A 59 -3.69 -2.71 15.29
C LEU A 59 -2.98 -1.41 15.67
N ARG A 60 -1.74 -1.25 15.25
CA ARG A 60 -1.07 0.05 15.25
C ARG A 60 -1.38 0.70 13.91
N PRO A 61 -2.24 1.72 13.86
CA PRO A 61 -2.50 2.42 12.62
C PRO A 61 -1.22 3.14 12.19
N ILE A 62 -0.64 2.68 11.08
CA ILE A 62 0.43 3.40 10.39
C ILE A 62 -0.27 4.25 9.34
N GLY A 63 -0.02 5.56 9.33
CA GLY A 63 -0.52 6.46 8.29
C GLY A 63 -0.07 6.01 6.90
N SER A 64 -0.85 6.32 5.88
CA SER A 64 -0.50 5.95 4.51
C SER A 64 0.79 6.66 4.06
N PRO A 65 1.85 5.94 3.68
CA PRO A 65 3.08 6.56 3.18
C PRO A 65 2.93 7.05 1.73
N MET A 66 1.88 6.63 1.03
CA MET A 66 1.72 6.82 -0.41
C MET A 66 1.59 8.28 -0.86
N PRO A 67 0.91 9.19 -0.12
CA PRO A 67 0.87 10.60 -0.51
C PRO A 67 2.28 11.20 -0.66
N LEU A 68 3.16 10.92 0.30
CA LEU A 68 4.55 11.40 0.27
C LEU A 68 5.30 10.85 -0.94
N GLY A 69 5.15 9.55 -1.23
CA GLY A 69 5.79 8.93 -2.40
C GLY A 69 5.34 9.54 -3.73
N PHE A 70 4.04 9.78 -3.90
CA PHE A 70 3.54 10.38 -5.14
C PHE A 70 3.87 11.86 -5.28
N PHE A 71 3.91 12.64 -4.19
CA PHE A 71 4.42 14.02 -4.25
C PHE A 71 5.88 14.07 -4.70
N THR A 72 6.71 13.15 -4.22
CA THR A 72 8.11 13.03 -4.64
C THR A 72 8.20 12.70 -6.13
N VAL A 73 7.45 11.68 -6.61
CA VAL A 73 7.38 11.36 -8.04
C VAL A 73 6.99 12.57 -8.87
N ALA A 74 6.00 13.35 -8.41
CA ALA A 74 5.51 14.51 -9.14
C ALA A 74 6.58 15.60 -9.25
N ILE A 75 7.22 15.97 -8.15
CA ILE A 75 8.24 17.04 -8.12
C ILE A 75 9.43 16.67 -9.01
N ASP A 76 9.95 15.45 -8.86
CA ASP A 76 11.12 14.99 -9.61
C ASP A 76 10.83 14.84 -11.10
N SER A 77 9.61 14.34 -11.43
CA SER A 77 9.19 14.26 -12.83
C SER A 77 9.09 15.62 -13.51
N VAL A 78 8.64 16.68 -12.81
CA VAL A 78 8.64 18.05 -13.34
C VAL A 78 10.07 18.51 -13.64
N LEU A 79 10.98 18.30 -12.69
CA LEU A 79 12.35 18.79 -12.82
C LEU A 79 13.10 18.14 -13.99
N PHE A 80 13.02 16.80 -14.09
CA PHE A 80 13.61 16.08 -15.21
C PHE A 80 12.95 16.39 -16.54
N SER A 81 11.63 16.56 -16.57
CA SER A 81 10.93 16.96 -17.78
C SER A 81 11.31 18.36 -18.24
N ALA A 82 11.51 19.29 -17.31
CA ALA A 82 12.00 20.64 -17.62
C ALA A 82 13.40 20.62 -18.24
N LEU A 83 14.30 19.77 -17.74
CA LEU A 83 15.63 19.57 -18.33
C LEU A 83 15.54 18.95 -19.73
N GLN A 84 14.76 17.91 -19.91
CA GLN A 84 14.61 17.21 -21.21
C GLN A 84 13.90 18.08 -22.25
N TRP A 85 12.98 18.93 -21.83
CA TRP A 85 12.31 19.87 -22.73
C TRP A 85 13.22 21.01 -23.16
N GLY A 86 14.22 21.36 -22.33
CA GLY A 86 15.11 22.49 -22.53
C GLY A 86 14.61 23.79 -21.87
N LEU A 87 13.70 23.68 -20.89
CA LEU A 87 13.29 24.82 -20.06
C LEU A 87 14.39 25.22 -19.07
N LEU A 88 15.23 24.28 -18.69
CA LEU A 88 16.42 24.50 -17.86
C LEU A 88 17.67 24.33 -18.72
N PRO A 89 18.69 25.18 -18.55
CA PRO A 89 19.94 25.06 -19.26
C PRO A 89 20.69 23.79 -18.84
N ALA A 90 21.50 23.24 -19.73
CA ALA A 90 22.30 22.04 -19.45
C ALA A 90 23.26 22.22 -18.26
N THR A 91 23.64 23.46 -17.95
CA THR A 91 24.44 23.81 -16.76
C THR A 91 23.78 23.46 -15.45
N ASP A 92 22.44 23.42 -15.43
CA ASP A 92 21.66 23.16 -14.21
C ASP A 92 21.48 21.66 -13.92
N ARG A 93 22.00 20.76 -14.79
CA ARG A 93 21.90 19.32 -14.57
C ARG A 93 22.46 18.86 -13.23
N ARG A 94 23.60 19.44 -12.80
CA ARG A 94 24.18 19.13 -11.49
C ARG A 94 23.33 19.64 -10.33
N ALA A 95 22.77 20.84 -10.45
CA ALA A 95 21.86 21.38 -9.46
C ALA A 95 20.58 20.52 -9.37
N ALA A 96 20.00 20.16 -10.51
CA ALA A 96 18.86 19.26 -10.57
C ALA A 96 19.16 17.90 -9.93
N ALA A 97 20.32 17.32 -10.20
CA ALA A 97 20.78 16.08 -9.57
C ALA A 97 20.80 16.16 -8.03
N LEU A 98 21.32 17.27 -7.49
CA LEU A 98 21.36 17.50 -6.04
C LEU A 98 19.97 17.70 -5.44
N ILE A 99 19.03 18.32 -6.19
CA ILE A 99 17.65 18.52 -5.75
C ILE A 99 16.89 17.20 -5.73
N VAL A 100 17.12 16.32 -6.71
CA VAL A 100 16.44 15.02 -6.83
C VAL A 100 17.03 13.95 -5.90
N PHE A 101 18.30 14.07 -5.54
CA PHE A 101 18.97 13.08 -4.69
C PHE A 101 18.20 12.73 -3.39
N PRO A 102 17.62 13.68 -2.63
CA PRO A 102 16.81 13.37 -1.45
C PRO A 102 15.59 12.49 -1.73
N ALA A 103 15.08 12.48 -2.97
CA ALA A 103 13.93 11.66 -3.34
C ALA A 103 14.21 10.17 -3.16
N PHE A 104 15.43 9.72 -3.41
CA PHE A 104 15.87 8.36 -3.13
C PHE A 104 15.60 7.97 -1.65
N VAL A 105 16.02 8.83 -0.72
CA VAL A 105 15.84 8.59 0.72
C VAL A 105 14.36 8.57 1.08
N VAL A 106 13.63 9.59 0.63
CA VAL A 106 12.18 9.73 0.92
C VAL A 106 11.40 8.54 0.40
N GLN A 107 11.62 8.13 -0.86
CA GLN A 107 10.90 7.00 -1.45
C GLN A 107 11.32 5.64 -0.87
N THR A 108 12.57 5.50 -0.44
CA THR A 108 12.98 4.31 0.31
C THR A 108 12.22 4.19 1.62
N ILE A 109 12.06 5.29 2.36
CA ILE A 109 11.25 5.33 3.58
C ILE A 109 9.79 4.97 3.26
N VAL A 110 9.21 5.56 2.23
CA VAL A 110 7.85 5.24 1.76
C VAL A 110 7.71 3.74 1.46
N GLY A 111 8.67 3.14 0.76
CA GLY A 111 8.69 1.73 0.44
C GLY A 111 8.74 0.83 1.69
N ILE A 112 9.59 1.17 2.67
CA ILE A 112 9.68 0.44 3.94
C ILE A 112 8.33 0.48 4.68
N PHE A 113 7.72 1.65 4.83
CA PHE A 113 6.42 1.77 5.48
C PHE A 113 5.29 1.08 4.69
N ALA A 114 5.36 1.05 3.37
CA ALA A 114 4.41 0.30 2.54
C ALA A 114 4.56 -1.22 2.75
N PHE A 115 5.78 -1.76 2.89
CA PHE A 115 5.99 -3.16 3.29
C PHE A 115 5.44 -3.45 4.68
N LEU A 116 5.67 -2.57 5.64
CA LEU A 116 5.10 -2.69 6.98
C LEU A 116 3.57 -2.63 6.96
N GLY A 117 3.00 -1.82 6.06
CA GLY A 117 1.57 -1.76 5.77
C GLY A 117 1.03 -2.92 4.91
N ARG A 118 1.89 -3.90 4.55
CA ARG A 118 1.56 -5.07 3.73
C ARG A 118 1.07 -4.75 2.31
N ASP A 119 1.45 -3.61 1.81
CA ASP A 119 1.24 -3.22 0.42
C ASP A 119 2.51 -3.50 -0.40
N SER A 120 2.77 -4.78 -0.70
CA SER A 120 3.97 -5.19 -1.42
C SER A 120 4.08 -4.59 -2.82
N ILE A 121 2.95 -4.35 -3.50
CA ILE A 121 2.93 -3.76 -4.84
C ILE A 121 3.40 -2.30 -4.76
N ALA A 122 2.82 -1.50 -3.87
CA ALA A 122 3.21 -0.12 -3.67
C ALA A 122 4.65 -0.01 -3.15
N ALA A 123 5.05 -0.87 -2.21
CA ALA A 123 6.40 -0.92 -1.67
C ALA A 123 7.44 -1.20 -2.76
N THR A 124 7.22 -2.24 -3.57
CA THR A 124 8.12 -2.60 -4.68
C THR A 124 8.25 -1.46 -5.68
N LEU A 125 7.13 -0.82 -6.06
CA LEU A 125 7.15 0.34 -6.95
C LEU A 125 7.94 1.50 -6.36
N MET A 126 7.66 1.90 -5.12
CA MET A 126 8.32 3.07 -4.51
C MET A 126 9.81 2.86 -4.34
N MET A 127 10.26 1.66 -3.93
CA MET A 127 11.69 1.36 -3.82
C MET A 127 12.38 1.28 -5.18
N SER A 128 11.68 0.80 -6.20
CA SER A 128 12.22 0.78 -7.57
C SER A 128 12.34 2.21 -8.15
N PHE A 129 11.35 3.07 -7.91
CA PHE A 129 11.47 4.49 -8.24
C PHE A 129 12.59 5.18 -7.44
N ALA A 130 12.76 4.86 -6.15
CA ALA A 130 13.87 5.35 -5.37
C ALA A 130 15.22 5.04 -6.05
N THR A 131 15.37 3.84 -6.57
CA THR A 131 16.58 3.43 -7.31
C THR A 131 16.77 4.25 -8.58
N THR A 132 15.69 4.56 -9.33
CA THR A 132 15.81 5.41 -10.53
C THR A 132 16.30 6.82 -10.18
N TRP A 133 15.74 7.44 -9.14
CA TRP A 133 16.16 8.77 -8.69
C TRP A 133 17.61 8.80 -8.25
N LEU A 134 18.08 7.77 -7.55
CA LEU A 134 19.47 7.65 -7.15
C LEU A 134 20.38 7.56 -8.37
N ILE A 135 20.05 6.69 -9.34
CA ILE A 135 20.84 6.50 -10.56
C ILE A 135 20.90 7.79 -11.37
N ASP A 136 19.76 8.45 -11.58
CA ASP A 136 19.66 9.69 -12.33
C ASP A 136 20.48 10.80 -11.65
N ALA A 137 20.31 10.95 -10.33
CA ALA A 137 21.07 11.95 -9.58
C ALA A 137 22.58 11.73 -9.66
N LEU A 138 23.03 10.49 -9.49
CA LEU A 138 24.46 10.17 -9.55
C LEU A 138 25.03 10.40 -10.95
N ILE A 139 24.33 9.93 -11.99
CA ILE A 139 24.81 10.06 -13.38
C ILE A 139 24.85 11.55 -13.78
N PHE A 140 23.79 12.32 -13.52
CA PHE A 140 23.78 13.73 -13.89
C PHE A 140 24.75 14.58 -13.07
N TYR A 141 25.08 14.16 -11.85
CA TYR A 141 26.09 14.83 -11.04
C TYR A 141 27.52 14.55 -11.56
N VAL A 142 27.82 13.28 -11.84
CA VAL A 142 29.16 12.83 -12.26
C VAL A 142 29.41 13.14 -13.73
N ASN A 143 28.45 12.88 -14.60
CA ASN A 143 28.54 13.06 -16.04
C ASN A 143 27.39 13.91 -16.60
N PRO A 144 27.39 15.22 -16.37
CA PRO A 144 26.29 16.09 -16.81
C PRO A 144 26.19 16.24 -18.34
N ALA A 145 27.24 15.90 -19.08
CA ALA A 145 27.28 16.07 -20.54
C ALA A 145 26.47 15.01 -21.32
N GLY A 146 26.14 13.90 -20.72
CA GLY A 146 25.37 12.88 -21.40
C GLY A 146 25.38 11.58 -20.62
N ALA A 147 24.22 11.02 -20.48
CA ALA A 147 24.10 9.69 -19.99
C ALA A 147 24.29 8.75 -21.18
N ALA A 148 25.06 7.85 -20.95
CA ALA A 148 25.43 6.82 -21.85
C ALA A 148 24.22 5.93 -22.21
N ASP A 149 24.39 5.15 -23.26
CA ASP A 149 23.52 4.04 -23.66
C ASP A 149 23.08 3.17 -22.47
N ALA A 150 23.93 3.04 -21.44
CA ALA A 150 23.63 2.30 -20.21
C ALA A 150 22.40 2.84 -19.46
N LEU A 151 22.23 4.16 -19.35
CA LEU A 151 21.06 4.77 -18.73
C LEU A 151 19.81 4.51 -19.59
N GLY A 152 19.96 4.59 -20.91
CA GLY A 152 18.87 4.30 -21.84
C GLY A 152 18.40 2.86 -21.74
N ILE A 153 19.34 1.90 -21.71
CA ILE A 153 19.01 0.47 -21.49
C ILE A 153 18.33 0.27 -20.14
N PHE A 154 18.84 0.91 -19.09
CA PHE A 154 18.22 0.86 -17.76
C PHE A 154 16.76 1.32 -17.80
N PHE A 155 16.45 2.44 -18.45
CA PHE A 155 15.08 2.94 -18.54
C PHE A 155 14.17 2.01 -19.35
N ILE A 156 14.66 1.40 -20.42
CA ILE A 156 13.90 0.41 -21.20
C ILE A 156 13.56 -0.79 -20.34
N VAL A 157 14.53 -1.35 -19.61
CA VAL A 157 14.31 -2.47 -18.69
C VAL A 157 13.35 -2.08 -17.56
N PHE A 158 13.50 -0.86 -17.03
CA PHE A 158 12.58 -0.35 -16.02
C PHE A 158 11.16 -0.20 -16.55
N ALA A 159 10.96 0.20 -17.80
CA ALA A 159 9.64 0.24 -18.43
C ALA A 159 8.99 -1.15 -18.54
N VAL A 160 9.78 -2.19 -18.84
CA VAL A 160 9.29 -3.57 -18.81
C VAL A 160 8.88 -3.98 -17.40
N PHE A 161 9.72 -3.72 -16.40
CA PHE A 161 9.38 -3.95 -15.00
C PHE A 161 8.08 -3.20 -14.61
N ALA A 162 7.98 -1.91 -14.95
CA ALA A 162 6.80 -1.10 -14.66
C ALA A 162 5.53 -1.65 -15.32
N SER A 163 5.64 -2.30 -16.50
CA SER A 163 4.51 -2.95 -17.16
C SER A 163 3.96 -4.14 -16.36
N PHE A 164 4.83 -4.95 -15.75
CA PHE A 164 4.40 -6.02 -14.84
C PHE A 164 3.75 -5.45 -13.58
N MET A 165 4.32 -4.36 -13.05
CA MET A 165 3.74 -3.67 -11.89
C MET A 165 2.40 -3.03 -12.21
N LEU A 166 2.20 -2.50 -13.43
CA LEU A 166 0.91 -1.99 -13.90
C LEU A 166 -0.16 -3.08 -13.87
N ALA A 167 0.14 -4.26 -14.41
CA ALA A 167 -0.79 -5.40 -14.39
C ALA A 167 -1.20 -5.77 -12.95
N SER A 168 -0.24 -5.75 -12.03
CA SER A 168 -0.49 -6.03 -10.60
C SER A 168 -1.26 -4.92 -9.89
N ALA A 169 -1.13 -3.67 -10.34
CA ALA A 169 -1.72 -2.48 -9.72
C ALA A 169 -3.16 -2.18 -10.20
N LEU A 170 -3.69 -2.87 -11.19
CA LEU A 170 -5.02 -2.59 -11.78
C LEU A 170 -6.16 -2.45 -10.77
N PRO A 171 -6.22 -3.21 -9.65
CA PRO A 171 -7.25 -3.01 -8.63
C PRO A 171 -7.17 -1.65 -7.91
N LYS A 172 -6.00 -1.00 -7.92
CA LYS A 172 -5.73 0.31 -7.32
C LYS A 172 -5.60 1.35 -8.42
N ARG A 173 -6.72 1.79 -8.97
CA ARG A 173 -6.77 2.60 -10.21
C ARG A 173 -5.89 3.85 -10.18
N ALA A 174 -5.81 4.55 -9.05
CA ALA A 174 -4.95 5.73 -8.93
C ALA A 174 -3.46 5.36 -9.10
N LEU A 175 -3.00 4.29 -8.43
CA LEU A 175 -1.66 3.76 -8.61
C LEU A 175 -1.44 3.28 -10.05
N ALA A 176 -2.40 2.54 -10.59
CA ALA A 176 -2.34 2.04 -11.96
C ALA A 176 -2.26 3.17 -12.98
N ALA A 177 -2.98 4.29 -12.79
CA ALA A 177 -2.91 5.47 -13.65
C ALA A 177 -1.53 6.10 -13.65
N VAL A 178 -0.88 6.25 -12.50
CA VAL A 178 0.50 6.75 -12.40
C VAL A 178 1.45 5.83 -13.17
N VAL A 179 1.36 4.51 -12.92
CA VAL A 179 2.25 3.54 -13.58
C VAL A 179 1.98 3.44 -15.09
N ALA A 180 0.71 3.57 -15.52
CA ALA A 180 0.34 3.56 -16.94
C ALA A 180 0.98 4.72 -17.73
N VAL A 181 1.20 5.87 -17.10
CA VAL A 181 1.94 6.99 -17.70
C VAL A 181 3.45 6.78 -17.56
N ALA A 182 3.91 6.19 -16.45
CA ALA A 182 5.33 5.94 -16.22
C ALA A 182 5.92 4.96 -17.24
N VAL A 183 5.19 3.91 -17.62
CA VAL A 183 5.64 2.91 -18.61
C VAL A 183 6.10 3.56 -19.92
N PRO A 184 5.26 4.27 -20.68
CA PRO A 184 5.70 4.92 -21.93
C PRO A 184 6.71 6.04 -21.65
N ARG A 185 6.64 6.73 -20.50
CA ARG A 185 7.61 7.76 -20.11
C ARG A 185 9.02 7.18 -20.06
N PHE A 186 9.23 6.09 -19.33
CA PHE A 186 10.55 5.47 -19.20
C PHE A 186 11.00 4.80 -20.50
N LEU A 187 10.10 4.14 -21.24
CA LEU A 187 10.43 3.55 -22.53
C LEU A 187 10.96 4.60 -23.51
N ILE A 188 10.23 5.71 -23.67
CA ILE A 188 10.60 6.78 -24.60
C ILE A 188 11.85 7.52 -24.10
N ALA A 189 12.01 7.69 -22.77
CA ALA A 189 13.24 8.23 -22.21
C ALA A 189 14.46 7.35 -22.54
N GLY A 190 14.31 6.05 -22.38
CA GLY A 190 15.39 5.11 -22.71
C GLY A 190 15.77 5.14 -24.18
N ILE A 191 14.79 5.19 -25.08
CA ILE A 191 15.05 5.34 -26.53
C ILE A 191 15.73 6.68 -26.82
N ALA A 192 15.31 7.77 -26.15
CA ALA A 192 15.92 9.08 -26.31
C ALA A 192 17.41 9.09 -25.93
N GLU A 193 17.76 8.46 -24.80
CA GLU A 193 19.13 8.36 -24.32
C GLU A 193 20.00 7.53 -25.28
N VAL A 194 19.54 6.36 -25.72
CA VAL A 194 20.29 5.50 -26.66
C VAL A 194 20.47 6.17 -28.02
N THR A 195 19.46 6.88 -28.52
CA THR A 195 19.51 7.48 -29.86
C THR A 195 20.10 8.89 -29.89
N GLY A 196 20.21 9.56 -28.73
CA GLY A 196 20.59 10.97 -28.63
C GLY A 196 19.60 11.93 -29.30
N ASN A 197 18.36 11.46 -29.59
CA ASN A 197 17.38 12.24 -30.35
C ASN A 197 16.63 13.23 -29.47
N ALA A 198 16.86 14.52 -29.68
CA ALA A 198 16.21 15.60 -28.93
C ALA A 198 14.68 15.64 -29.11
N GLY A 199 14.15 15.21 -30.25
CA GLY A 199 12.70 15.14 -30.49
C GLY A 199 12.04 14.07 -29.61
N ILE A 200 12.68 12.90 -29.50
CA ILE A 200 12.21 11.79 -28.64
C ILE A 200 12.34 12.22 -27.16
N ALA A 201 13.43 12.91 -26.78
CA ALA A 201 13.59 13.45 -25.44
C ALA A 201 12.44 14.41 -25.06
N LYS A 202 12.05 15.29 -25.97
CA LYS A 202 10.88 16.18 -25.75
C LYS A 202 9.58 15.41 -25.61
N ALA A 203 9.35 14.37 -26.41
CA ALA A 203 8.18 13.52 -26.28
C ALA A 203 8.14 12.83 -24.89
N SER A 204 9.29 12.36 -24.41
CA SER A 204 9.45 11.83 -23.06
C SER A 204 9.15 12.90 -22.01
N ALA A 205 9.60 14.12 -22.20
CA ALA A 205 9.33 15.24 -21.27
C ALA A 205 7.83 15.55 -21.14
N VAL A 206 7.07 15.52 -22.25
CA VAL A 206 5.61 15.67 -22.19
C VAL A 206 4.98 14.62 -21.31
N LEU A 207 5.34 13.36 -21.50
CA LEU A 207 4.85 12.28 -20.65
C LEU A 207 5.28 12.44 -19.18
N GLY A 208 6.46 12.99 -18.94
CA GLY A 208 6.92 13.30 -17.58
C GLY A 208 6.08 14.40 -16.91
N PHE A 209 5.67 15.45 -17.64
CA PHE A 209 4.74 16.44 -17.10
C PHE A 209 3.34 15.84 -16.85
N VAL A 210 2.86 14.95 -17.72
CA VAL A 210 1.61 14.22 -17.48
C VAL A 210 1.73 13.32 -16.26
N LEU A 211 2.86 12.59 -16.12
CA LEU A 211 3.14 11.77 -14.94
C LEU A 211 3.12 12.61 -13.66
N ALA A 212 3.75 13.77 -13.70
CA ALA A 212 3.76 14.70 -12.56
C ALA A 212 2.35 15.15 -12.18
N ALA A 213 1.52 15.52 -13.14
CA ALA A 213 0.14 15.94 -12.89
C ALA A 213 -0.71 14.81 -12.30
N VAL A 214 -0.61 13.59 -12.84
CA VAL A 214 -1.35 12.41 -12.33
C VAL A 214 -0.85 12.01 -10.95
N ALA A 215 0.47 12.04 -10.71
CA ALA A 215 1.05 11.75 -9.42
C ALA A 215 0.66 12.79 -8.36
N MET A 216 0.67 14.09 -8.71
CA MET A 216 0.24 15.18 -7.83
C MET A 216 -1.23 15.05 -7.44
N TYR A 217 -2.10 14.76 -8.40
CA TYR A 217 -3.51 14.48 -8.14
C TYR A 217 -3.69 13.29 -7.21
N THR A 218 -3.00 12.19 -7.50
CA THR A 218 -3.08 10.96 -6.70
C THR A 218 -2.60 11.18 -5.27
N ALA A 219 -1.49 11.89 -5.09
CA ALA A 219 -0.95 12.25 -3.78
C ALA A 219 -1.95 13.08 -2.97
N PHE A 220 -2.51 14.11 -3.59
CA PHE A 220 -3.49 14.99 -2.94
C PHE A 220 -4.79 14.26 -2.60
N ALA A 221 -5.29 13.42 -3.50
CA ALA A 221 -6.50 12.64 -3.29
C ALA A 221 -6.35 11.66 -2.11
N LEU A 222 -5.21 10.96 -2.02
CA LEU A 222 -4.90 10.06 -0.92
C LEU A 222 -4.71 10.81 0.41
N LEU A 223 -4.05 11.97 0.40
CA LEU A 223 -3.88 12.80 1.58
C LEU A 223 -5.22 13.31 2.12
N MET A 224 -6.13 13.72 1.22
CA MET A 224 -7.48 14.15 1.58
C MET A 224 -8.31 13.00 2.16
N GLU A 225 -8.17 11.81 1.61
CA GLU A 225 -8.84 10.62 2.14
C GLU A 225 -8.34 10.28 3.55
N ASP A 226 -7.02 10.26 3.75
CA ASP A 226 -6.40 9.94 5.04
C ASP A 226 -6.82 10.97 6.11
N SER A 227 -6.79 12.26 5.78
CA SER A 227 -7.13 13.35 6.70
C SER A 227 -8.61 13.43 7.06
N ARG A 228 -9.51 13.00 6.16
CA ARG A 228 -10.96 13.08 6.36
C ARG A 228 -11.62 11.74 6.68
N GLY A 229 -10.88 10.65 6.65
CA GLY A 229 -11.36 9.29 6.91
C GLY A 229 -12.42 8.82 5.88
N ARG A 230 -12.52 9.49 4.73
CA ARG A 230 -13.46 9.16 3.64
C ARG A 230 -12.90 9.57 2.29
N GLU A 231 -13.31 8.87 1.24
CA GLU A 231 -12.99 9.25 -0.14
C GLU A 231 -13.62 10.63 -0.47
N VAL A 232 -12.77 11.62 -0.73
CA VAL A 232 -13.17 13.00 -1.08
C VAL A 232 -13.02 13.22 -2.57
N LEU A 233 -11.95 12.67 -3.16
CA LEU A 233 -11.64 12.71 -4.58
C LEU A 233 -11.65 11.29 -5.14
N PRO A 234 -12.12 11.09 -6.38
CA PRO A 234 -12.22 9.74 -6.95
C PRO A 234 -10.84 9.11 -7.14
N ILE A 235 -10.53 8.10 -6.35
CA ILE A 235 -9.30 7.32 -6.44
C ILE A 235 -9.52 6.03 -7.22
N GLY A 236 -10.80 5.63 -7.40
CA GLY A 236 -11.18 4.50 -8.24
C GLY A 236 -10.72 3.15 -7.72
N ARG A 237 -10.89 2.85 -6.43
CA ARG A 237 -10.58 1.53 -5.86
C ARG A 237 -11.58 0.49 -6.31
N LEU A 238 -11.11 -0.73 -6.62
CA LEU A 238 -11.91 -1.88 -7.02
C LEU A 238 -11.63 -3.09 -6.15
N GLY A 239 -12.62 -3.99 -6.04
CA GLY A 239 -12.47 -5.28 -5.37
C GLY A 239 -12.00 -5.16 -3.93
N MET A 240 -10.97 -5.92 -3.55
CA MET A 240 -10.42 -5.92 -2.18
C MET A 240 -9.88 -4.55 -1.74
N ALA A 241 -9.36 -3.74 -2.66
CA ALA A 241 -8.89 -2.39 -2.33
C ALA A 241 -10.04 -1.46 -1.90
N ARG A 242 -11.26 -1.66 -2.41
CA ARG A 242 -12.47 -0.95 -1.97
C ARG A 242 -13.00 -1.51 -0.64
N GLN A 243 -12.96 -2.83 -0.46
CA GLN A 243 -13.39 -3.47 0.79
C GLN A 243 -12.54 -3.06 2.00
N ALA A 244 -11.24 -2.84 1.79
CA ALA A 244 -10.34 -2.37 2.84
C ALA A 244 -10.72 -0.99 3.40
N THR A 245 -11.41 -0.15 2.62
CA THR A 245 -11.81 1.20 3.03
C THR A 245 -13.27 1.30 3.47
N HIS A 246 -14.16 0.50 2.83
CA HIS A 246 -15.62 0.56 3.06
C HIS A 246 -16.17 -0.71 3.72
N GLY A 247 -15.36 -1.75 3.92
CA GLY A 247 -15.77 -2.99 4.55
C GLY A 247 -15.96 -2.86 6.06
N THR A 248 -16.87 -3.67 6.62
CA THR A 248 -17.00 -3.80 8.09
C THR A 248 -15.75 -4.46 8.68
N LEU A 249 -15.46 -4.17 9.96
CA LEU A 249 -14.34 -4.78 10.67
C LEU A 249 -14.38 -6.32 10.58
N ALA A 250 -15.55 -6.92 10.65
CA ALA A 250 -15.74 -8.36 10.52
C ALA A 250 -15.32 -8.90 9.12
N MET A 251 -15.58 -8.14 8.06
CA MET A 251 -15.12 -8.50 6.70
C MET A 251 -13.59 -8.35 6.54
N GLN A 252 -13.01 -7.35 7.18
CA GLN A 252 -11.57 -7.15 7.15
C GLN A 252 -10.83 -8.22 7.97
N LEU A 253 -11.42 -8.69 9.07
CA LEU A 253 -10.85 -9.73 9.91
C LEU A 253 -11.00 -11.14 9.33
N ARG A 254 -11.96 -11.37 8.44
CA ARG A 254 -12.25 -12.70 7.86
C ARG A 254 -11.06 -13.30 7.11
N ASP A 255 -10.24 -12.46 6.47
CA ASP A 255 -9.09 -12.89 5.66
C ASP A 255 -7.74 -12.57 6.33
N ILE A 256 -7.75 -12.17 7.60
CA ILE A 256 -6.53 -11.73 8.29
C ILE A 256 -5.50 -12.87 8.38
N GLU A 257 -5.94 -14.12 8.52
CA GLU A 257 -5.07 -15.29 8.54
C GLU A 257 -4.34 -15.50 7.21
N ARG A 258 -5.01 -15.24 6.09
CA ARG A 258 -4.41 -15.29 4.75
C ARG A 258 -3.51 -14.07 4.49
N GLN A 259 -3.87 -12.92 5.06
CA GLN A 259 -3.13 -11.67 4.93
C GLN A 259 -1.98 -11.58 5.95
N ALA A 260 -2.04 -12.34 7.04
CA ALA A 260 -1.06 -12.26 8.13
C ALA A 260 0.35 -12.75 7.78
N GLY A 261 0.58 -13.17 6.53
CA GLY A 261 1.91 -13.57 6.09
C GLY A 261 2.41 -14.85 6.76
N VAL A 262 1.53 -15.60 7.44
CA VAL A 262 1.81 -16.97 7.88
C VAL A 262 1.77 -17.84 6.64
N ARG A 263 2.83 -17.78 5.85
CA ARG A 263 3.03 -18.73 4.76
C ARG A 263 3.67 -19.97 5.34
N ARG A 264 3.09 -21.15 5.06
CA ARG A 264 3.67 -22.44 5.46
C ARG A 264 4.99 -22.73 4.76
N THR A 265 5.25 -22.05 3.64
CA THR A 265 6.51 -22.14 2.87
C THR A 265 6.79 -20.77 2.25
N LEU A 266 8.03 -20.33 2.28
CA LEU A 266 8.56 -19.26 1.45
C LEU A 266 8.83 -19.81 0.06
#